data_d102f6ae7bcf0253c35b6c3f655a11cd
#
_entry.id   d102f6ae7bcf0253c35b6c3f655a11cd
#
_cell.length_a   1.000
_cell.length_b   1.000
_cell.length_c   1.000
_cell.angle_alpha   90.00
_cell.angle_beta   90.00
_cell.angle_gamma   90.00
#
_symmetry.space_group_name_H-M   'P 1'
#
loop_
_entity.id
_entity.type
_entity.pdbx_description
1 polymer ?
#
loop_
_entity_poly.entity_id
_entity_poly.type
_entity_poly.pdbx_seq_one_letter_code
_entity_poly.pdbx_strand_id
1 'polypeptide(L)'
;RQRQMCIRDRFGYVPQTPWLFSGSIRENLLLAKPDADDAALWEVLDRAQCGFVRDLPDRLETVLSEEGGGLSAGQRQRLAIARAMLSAPRFLLLDEITSALDEDTEARLLTELTGAYPAAVFATHHSALPGRLHSETLHLEGIV
;
A
#
# COMPACT_ATOMS: atom_id res chain seq x y z
N ARG A 1 20.68 -16.33 20.88
CA ARG A 1 20.98 -15.62 19.60
C ARG A 1 19.95 -14.50 19.46
N GLN A 2 20.35 -13.26 19.76
CA GLN A 2 19.60 -12.07 19.41
C GLN A 2 19.47 -12.07 17.88
N ARG A 3 18.25 -12.26 17.36
CA ARG A 3 17.95 -11.90 15.98
C ARG A 3 18.18 -10.40 15.88
N GLN A 4 19.22 -9.98 15.18
CA GLN A 4 19.28 -8.61 14.67
C GLN A 4 18.05 -8.43 13.78
N MET A 5 17.02 -7.83 14.37
CA MET A 5 15.80 -7.47 13.65
C MET A 5 16.22 -6.41 12.64
N CYS A 6 16.26 -6.79 11.38
CA CYS A 6 16.70 -5.92 10.30
C CYS A 6 15.83 -4.66 10.32
N ILE A 7 16.44 -3.47 10.23
CA ILE A 7 15.71 -2.20 10.19
C ILE A 7 14.67 -2.20 9.06
N ARG A 8 14.97 -2.91 7.96
CA ARG A 8 14.08 -3.10 6.81
C ARG A 8 12.73 -3.73 7.18
N ASP A 9 12.68 -4.63 8.16
CA ASP A 9 11.45 -5.30 8.59
C ASP A 9 10.51 -4.37 9.38
N ARG A 10 10.96 -3.16 9.66
CA ARG A 10 10.18 -2.16 10.42
C ARG A 10 9.58 -1.06 9.58
N PHE A 11 10.02 -0.92 8.33
CA PHE A 11 9.59 0.14 7.43
C PHE A 11 8.88 -0.43 6.22
N GLY A 12 7.66 0.03 5.99
CA GLY A 12 6.95 -0.12 4.71
C GLY A 12 7.09 1.18 3.93
N TYR A 13 7.39 1.09 2.64
CA TYR A 13 7.45 2.22 1.74
C TYR A 13 6.62 1.95 0.50
N VAL A 14 5.75 2.90 0.17
CA VAL A 14 4.96 2.88 -1.05
C VAL A 14 5.26 4.15 -1.83
N PRO A 15 6.00 4.03 -2.95
CA PRO A 15 6.34 5.18 -3.79
C PRO A 15 5.13 5.67 -4.60
N GLN A 16 5.22 6.88 -5.11
CA GLN A 16 4.22 7.50 -5.99
C GLN A 16 3.91 6.62 -7.22
N THR A 17 4.94 6.03 -7.83
CA THR A 17 4.79 5.05 -8.91
C THR A 17 5.19 3.68 -8.38
N PRO A 18 4.21 2.87 -7.92
CA PRO A 18 4.53 1.59 -7.34
C PRO A 18 4.93 0.59 -8.41
N TRP A 19 5.98 -0.15 -8.12
CA TRP A 19 6.45 -1.20 -8.99
C TRP A 19 5.83 -2.55 -8.61
N LEU A 20 5.23 -3.22 -9.60
CA LEU A 20 4.71 -4.57 -9.50
C LEU A 20 5.48 -5.46 -10.50
N PHE A 21 5.77 -6.68 -10.08
CA PHE A 21 6.47 -7.64 -10.91
C PHE A 21 5.55 -8.31 -11.91
N SER A 22 6.11 -8.73 -13.03
CA SER A 22 5.47 -9.69 -13.92
C SER A 22 5.28 -11.00 -13.16
N GLY A 23 4.03 -11.42 -13.03
CA GLY A 23 3.63 -12.58 -12.24
C GLY A 23 2.23 -12.41 -11.67
N SER A 24 1.76 -13.36 -10.88
CA SER A 24 0.42 -13.29 -10.30
C SER A 24 0.32 -12.22 -9.20
N ILE A 25 -0.91 -11.80 -8.90
CA ILE A 25 -1.18 -10.92 -7.74
C ILE A 25 -0.69 -11.61 -6.46
N ARG A 26 -0.92 -12.92 -6.32
CA ARG A 26 -0.41 -13.71 -5.21
C ARG A 26 1.10 -13.59 -5.06
N GLU A 27 1.85 -13.83 -6.13
CA GLU A 27 3.31 -13.75 -6.12
C GLU A 27 3.80 -12.36 -5.73
N ASN A 28 3.15 -11.30 -6.23
CA ASN A 28 3.47 -9.93 -5.85
C ASN A 28 3.27 -9.65 -4.35
N LEU A 29 2.24 -10.20 -3.73
CA LEU A 29 2.00 -10.07 -2.30
C LEU A 29 3.00 -10.89 -1.46
N LEU A 30 3.25 -12.13 -1.87
CA LEU A 30 4.16 -13.05 -1.17
C LEU A 30 5.61 -12.58 -1.15
N LEU A 31 6.01 -11.62 -1.99
CA LEU A 31 7.31 -10.96 -1.87
C LEU A 31 7.52 -10.27 -0.52
N ALA A 32 6.45 -9.73 0.06
CA ALA A 32 6.52 -9.07 1.36
C ALA A 32 6.48 -10.06 2.53
N LYS A 33 5.77 -11.18 2.35
CA LYS A 33 5.63 -12.22 3.37
C LYS A 33 5.42 -13.59 2.69
N PRO A 34 6.50 -14.34 2.44
CA PRO A 34 6.46 -15.59 1.68
C PRO A 34 5.62 -16.70 2.32
N ASP A 35 5.39 -16.64 3.63
CA ASP A 35 4.65 -17.62 4.43
C ASP A 35 3.20 -17.20 4.73
N ALA A 36 2.71 -16.15 4.08
CA ALA A 36 1.34 -15.71 4.24
C ALA A 36 0.35 -16.72 3.62
N ASP A 37 -0.68 -17.05 4.37
CA ASP A 37 -1.79 -17.88 3.88
C ASP A 37 -2.82 -17.05 3.10
N ASP A 38 -3.76 -17.73 2.45
CA ASP A 38 -4.80 -17.07 1.67
C ASP A 38 -5.67 -16.13 2.50
N ALA A 39 -5.92 -16.48 3.77
CA ALA A 39 -6.72 -15.64 4.65
C ALA A 39 -6.04 -14.29 4.88
N ALA A 40 -4.73 -14.29 5.16
CA ALA A 40 -3.93 -13.08 5.33
C ALA A 40 -3.85 -12.24 4.03
N LEU A 41 -3.75 -12.91 2.87
CA LEU A 41 -3.75 -12.22 1.58
C LEU A 41 -5.08 -11.50 1.32
N TRP A 42 -6.20 -12.16 1.57
CA TRP A 42 -7.51 -11.55 1.38
C TRP A 42 -7.80 -10.45 2.41
N GLU A 43 -7.41 -10.65 3.67
CA GLU A 43 -7.54 -9.63 4.71
C GLU A 43 -6.82 -8.33 4.30
N VAL A 44 -5.56 -8.43 3.90
CA VAL A 44 -4.79 -7.23 3.54
C VAL A 44 -5.31 -6.57 2.26
N LEU A 45 -5.82 -7.33 1.30
CA LEU A 45 -6.46 -6.81 0.10
C LEU A 45 -7.74 -6.03 0.42
N ASP A 46 -8.58 -6.56 1.30
CA ASP A 46 -9.82 -5.88 1.73
C ASP A 46 -9.48 -4.57 2.45
N ARG A 47 -8.51 -4.59 3.36
CA ARG A 47 -8.04 -3.41 4.08
C ARG A 47 -7.43 -2.34 3.16
N ALA A 48 -6.71 -2.75 2.12
CA ALA A 48 -6.15 -1.85 1.12
C ALA A 48 -7.16 -1.44 0.02
N GLN A 49 -8.45 -1.71 0.20
CA GLN A 49 -9.51 -1.40 -0.77
C GLN A 49 -9.29 -2.07 -2.15
N CYS A 50 -8.72 -3.27 -2.14
CA CYS A 50 -8.47 -4.07 -3.36
C CYS A 50 -9.62 -5.05 -3.68
N GLY A 51 -10.86 -4.71 -3.36
CA GLY A 51 -12.03 -5.54 -3.65
C GLY A 51 -12.14 -5.97 -5.12
N PHE A 52 -11.64 -5.14 -6.03
CA PHE A 52 -11.59 -5.43 -7.46
C PHE A 52 -10.92 -6.78 -7.80
N VAL A 53 -9.99 -7.26 -6.96
CA VAL A 53 -9.31 -8.55 -7.17
C VAL A 53 -10.29 -9.72 -7.15
N ARG A 54 -11.40 -9.60 -6.41
CA ARG A 54 -12.45 -10.63 -6.36
C ARG A 54 -13.24 -10.73 -7.66
N ASP A 55 -13.29 -9.63 -8.42
CA ASP A 55 -14.03 -9.50 -9.68
C ASP A 55 -13.18 -9.94 -10.89
N LEU A 56 -11.86 -10.12 -10.70
CA LEU A 56 -10.99 -10.64 -11.75
C LEU A 56 -11.26 -12.14 -11.99
N PRO A 57 -11.20 -12.61 -13.24
CA PRO A 57 -11.48 -14.01 -13.57
C PRO A 57 -10.63 -15.00 -12.75
N ASP A 58 -9.34 -14.73 -12.65
CA ASP A 58 -8.37 -15.59 -11.96
C ASP A 58 -8.04 -15.09 -10.53
N ARG A 59 -8.70 -14.05 -10.06
CA ARG A 59 -8.54 -13.50 -8.69
C ARG A 59 -7.07 -13.31 -8.32
N LEU A 60 -6.60 -13.99 -7.25
CA LEU A 60 -5.19 -13.94 -6.80
C LEU A 60 -4.21 -14.48 -7.84
N GLU A 61 -4.64 -15.38 -8.71
CA GLU A 61 -3.82 -15.99 -9.77
C GLU A 61 -3.78 -15.14 -11.06
N THR A 62 -4.48 -14.00 -11.07
CA THR A 62 -4.42 -13.07 -12.20
C THR A 62 -2.99 -12.63 -12.44
N VAL A 63 -2.48 -12.92 -13.64
CA VAL A 63 -1.11 -12.59 -14.04
C VAL A 63 -1.05 -11.15 -14.50
N LEU A 64 -0.15 -10.38 -13.91
CA LEU A 64 0.19 -9.02 -14.29
C LEU A 64 1.36 -9.05 -15.27
N SER A 65 1.29 -8.26 -16.33
CA SER A 65 2.47 -8.01 -17.17
C SER A 65 3.43 -7.04 -16.47
N GLU A 66 4.53 -6.69 -17.13
CA GLU A 66 5.51 -5.75 -16.58
C GLU A 66 4.85 -4.47 -16.07
N GLU A 67 5.34 -3.95 -14.95
CA GLU A 67 4.83 -2.75 -14.26
C GLU A 67 3.35 -2.84 -13.84
N GLY A 68 2.81 -4.04 -13.67
CA GLY A 68 1.41 -4.25 -13.29
C GLY A 68 0.41 -3.96 -14.41
N GLY A 69 0.82 -4.20 -15.66
CA GLY A 69 -0.07 -4.05 -16.81
C GLY A 69 -1.33 -4.90 -16.66
N GLY A 70 -2.47 -4.35 -17.08
CA GLY A 70 -3.81 -4.91 -16.87
C GLY A 70 -4.57 -4.28 -15.70
N LEU A 71 -3.89 -3.51 -14.84
CA LEU A 71 -4.51 -2.77 -13.73
C LEU A 71 -4.49 -1.25 -14.00
N SER A 72 -5.49 -0.52 -13.50
CA SER A 72 -5.48 0.94 -13.46
C SER A 72 -4.39 1.47 -12.52
N ALA A 73 -4.01 2.74 -12.63
CA ALA A 73 -3.04 3.36 -11.73
C ALA A 73 -3.46 3.24 -10.26
N GLY A 74 -4.73 3.52 -9.94
CA GLY A 74 -5.26 3.39 -8.59
C GLY A 74 -5.32 1.94 -8.09
N GLN A 75 -5.56 0.97 -8.96
CA GLN A 75 -5.51 -0.46 -8.63
C GLN A 75 -4.08 -0.90 -8.30
N ARG A 76 -3.09 -0.48 -9.11
CA ARG A 76 -1.67 -0.74 -8.84
C ARG A 76 -1.24 -0.14 -7.51
N GLN A 77 -1.64 1.10 -7.24
CA GLN A 77 -1.35 1.81 -6.00
C GLN A 77 -1.85 1.03 -4.78
N ARG A 78 -3.14 0.66 -4.80
CA ARG A 78 -3.76 -0.10 -3.69
C ARG A 78 -3.11 -1.47 -3.50
N LEU A 79 -2.76 -2.16 -4.58
CA LEU A 79 -2.07 -3.45 -4.49
C LEU A 79 -0.67 -3.31 -3.86
N ALA A 80 0.06 -2.24 -4.19
CA ALA A 80 1.34 -1.95 -3.56
C ALA A 80 1.21 -1.60 -2.07
N ILE A 81 0.14 -0.91 -1.69
CA ILE A 81 -0.20 -0.64 -0.29
C ILE A 81 -0.51 -1.96 0.43
N ALA A 82 -1.33 -2.84 -0.15
CA ALA A 82 -1.61 -4.17 0.39
C ALA A 82 -0.32 -4.96 0.65
N ARG A 83 0.60 -4.95 -0.33
CA ARG A 83 1.91 -5.60 -0.19
C ARG A 83 2.73 -5.00 0.97
N ALA A 84 2.76 -3.69 1.10
CA ALA A 84 3.46 -3.04 2.20
C ALA A 84 2.82 -3.37 3.57
N MET A 85 1.49 -3.37 3.66
CA MET A 85 0.75 -3.73 4.87
C MET A 85 0.96 -5.18 5.29
N LEU A 86 1.11 -6.12 4.33
CA LEU A 86 1.29 -7.55 4.60
C LEU A 86 2.58 -7.84 5.38
N SER A 87 3.62 -7.03 5.21
CA SER A 87 4.85 -7.13 5.99
C SER A 87 4.69 -6.67 7.44
N ALA A 88 3.52 -6.13 7.81
CA ALA A 88 3.20 -5.58 9.13
C ALA A 88 4.28 -4.61 9.66
N PRO A 89 4.64 -3.57 8.92
CA PRO A 89 5.70 -2.65 9.31
C PRO A 89 5.29 -1.83 10.54
N ARG A 90 6.28 -1.37 11.31
CA ARG A 90 6.03 -0.43 12.42
C ARG A 90 5.83 1.01 11.96
N PHE A 91 6.47 1.35 10.84
CA PHE A 91 6.42 2.67 10.22
C PHE A 91 6.03 2.49 8.75
N LEU A 92 5.10 3.29 8.30
CA LEU A 92 4.64 3.26 6.92
C LEU A 92 4.88 4.64 6.28
N LEU A 93 5.70 4.68 5.24
CA LEU A 93 5.93 5.87 4.44
C LEU A 93 5.19 5.74 3.12
N LEU A 94 4.33 6.70 2.84
CA LEU A 94 3.40 6.70 1.72
C LEU A 94 3.62 7.98 0.91
N ASP A 95 4.10 7.82 -0.32
CA ASP A 95 4.45 8.94 -1.18
C ASP A 95 3.41 9.10 -2.29
N GLU A 96 2.65 10.22 -2.24
CA GLU A 96 1.64 10.61 -3.23
C GLU A 96 0.61 9.51 -3.53
N ILE A 97 0.21 8.72 -2.54
CA ILE A 97 -0.62 7.52 -2.73
C ILE A 97 -2.07 7.78 -3.13
N THR A 98 -2.53 9.03 -3.02
CA THR A 98 -3.95 9.37 -3.22
C THR A 98 -4.23 9.94 -4.60
N SER A 99 -3.21 10.34 -5.36
CA SER A 99 -3.35 11.04 -6.64
C SER A 99 -4.12 10.28 -7.73
N ALA A 100 -4.19 8.95 -7.63
CA ALA A 100 -4.87 8.08 -8.61
C ALA A 100 -6.16 7.44 -8.04
N LEU A 101 -6.64 7.88 -6.87
CA LEU A 101 -7.81 7.34 -6.20
C LEU A 101 -9.01 8.30 -6.31
N ASP A 102 -10.21 7.73 -6.38
CA ASP A 102 -11.43 8.48 -6.16
C ASP A 102 -11.60 8.84 -4.67
N GLU A 103 -12.37 9.90 -4.37
CA GLU A 103 -12.51 10.45 -3.02
C GLU A 103 -13.01 9.43 -1.99
N ASP A 104 -13.95 8.56 -2.38
CA ASP A 104 -14.51 7.55 -1.47
C ASP A 104 -13.48 6.46 -1.13
N THR A 105 -12.75 5.99 -2.12
CA THR A 105 -11.67 5.01 -1.93
C THR A 105 -10.53 5.61 -1.11
N GLU A 106 -10.16 6.85 -1.40
CA GLU A 106 -9.16 7.61 -0.64
C GLU A 106 -9.55 7.68 0.84
N ALA A 107 -10.77 8.16 1.14
CA ALA A 107 -11.24 8.34 2.51
C ALA A 107 -11.22 7.03 3.31
N ARG A 108 -11.68 5.92 2.71
CA ARG A 108 -11.68 4.61 3.35
C ARG A 108 -10.26 4.11 3.61
N LEU A 109 -9.38 4.25 2.62
CA LEU A 109 -7.99 3.83 2.71
C LEU A 109 -7.25 4.62 3.78
N LEU A 110 -7.41 5.94 3.83
CA LEU A 110 -6.80 6.80 4.85
C LEU A 110 -7.28 6.45 6.26
N THR A 111 -8.58 6.19 6.42
CA THR A 111 -9.15 5.76 7.71
C THR A 111 -8.52 4.45 8.17
N GLU A 112 -8.39 3.48 7.26
CA GLU A 112 -7.77 2.20 7.57
C GLU A 112 -6.29 2.35 7.95
N LEU A 113 -5.53 3.11 7.15
CA LEU A 113 -4.10 3.31 7.37
C LEU A 113 -3.81 4.05 8.69
N THR A 114 -4.55 5.10 9.00
CA THR A 114 -4.37 5.85 10.25
C THR A 114 -4.80 5.07 11.48
N GLY A 115 -5.81 4.24 11.36
CA GLY A 115 -6.25 3.34 12.45
C GLY A 115 -5.26 2.21 12.73
N ALA A 116 -4.66 1.64 11.67
CA ALA A 116 -3.77 0.50 11.79
C ALA A 116 -2.31 0.88 12.05
N TYR A 117 -1.88 2.04 11.57
CA TYR A 117 -0.48 2.49 11.62
C TYR A 117 -0.37 3.89 12.27
N PRO A 118 -0.25 3.98 13.60
CA PRO A 118 -0.12 5.27 14.29
C PRO A 118 1.14 6.05 13.89
N ALA A 119 2.13 5.37 13.31
CA ALA A 119 3.36 5.97 12.77
C ALA A 119 3.37 5.92 11.22
N ALA A 120 2.29 6.30 10.58
CA ALA A 120 2.24 6.50 9.13
C ALA A 120 2.66 7.93 8.76
N VAL A 121 3.52 8.06 7.76
CA VAL A 121 3.95 9.35 7.19
C VAL A 121 3.43 9.42 5.76
N PHE A 122 2.68 10.47 5.47
CA PHE A 122 2.14 10.75 4.16
C PHE A 122 2.91 11.93 3.53
N ALA A 123 3.63 11.66 2.46
CA ALA A 123 4.19 12.72 1.62
C ALA A 123 3.15 13.09 0.56
N THR A 124 2.74 14.35 0.50
CA THR A 124 1.74 14.81 -0.47
C THR A 124 1.91 16.29 -0.75
N HIS A 125 1.58 16.70 -1.97
CA HIS A 125 1.41 18.10 -2.34
C HIS A 125 -0.08 18.54 -2.29
N HIS A 126 -1.02 17.62 -2.00
CA HIS A 126 -2.43 17.95 -1.85
C HIS A 126 -2.69 18.64 -0.52
N SER A 127 -2.97 19.94 -0.54
CA SER A 127 -3.22 20.78 0.62
C SER A 127 -4.45 20.38 1.45
N ALA A 128 -5.37 19.59 0.89
CA ALA A 128 -6.57 19.14 1.57
C ALA A 128 -6.37 17.90 2.47
N LEU A 129 -5.29 17.15 2.27
CA LEU A 129 -5.04 15.90 2.99
C LEU A 129 -4.87 16.10 4.51
N PRO A 130 -4.12 17.11 5.00
CA PRO A 130 -3.97 17.35 6.44
C PRO A 130 -5.27 17.56 7.20
N GLY A 131 -6.26 18.17 6.57
CA GLY A 131 -7.58 18.38 7.18
C GLY A 131 -8.43 17.12 7.32
N ARG A 132 -8.10 16.08 6.56
CA ARG A 132 -8.77 14.76 6.62
C ARG A 132 -8.09 13.80 7.60
N LEU A 133 -6.83 14.05 7.90
CA LEU A 133 -6.05 13.31 8.87
C LEU A 133 -5.95 14.14 10.15
N HIS A 134 -6.38 13.62 11.28
CA HIS A 134 -6.07 14.22 12.59
C HIS A 134 -4.59 13.98 12.91
N SER A 135 -3.69 14.70 12.20
CA SER A 135 -2.25 14.46 12.19
C SER A 135 -1.46 15.74 12.33
N GLU A 136 -0.26 15.64 12.85
CA GLU A 136 0.71 16.72 12.78
C GLU A 136 1.22 16.87 11.34
N THR A 137 1.22 18.11 10.84
CA THR A 137 1.68 18.42 9.49
C THR A 137 3.04 19.08 9.55
N LEU A 138 4.02 18.50 8.86
CA LEU A 138 5.32 19.10 8.64
C LEU A 138 5.38 19.65 7.20
N HIS A 139 5.49 20.97 7.09
CA HIS A 139 5.74 21.61 5.80
C HIS A 139 7.25 21.62 5.51
N LEU A 140 7.66 20.91 4.45
CA LEU A 140 9.03 20.98 3.94
C LEU A 140 9.05 22.01 2.81
N GLU A 141 9.51 23.24 3.11
CA GLU A 141 9.81 24.23 2.08
C GLU A 141 11.17 23.92 1.45
N GLY A 142 11.20 23.92 0.12
CA GLY A 142 12.22 23.36 -0.72
C GLY A 142 13.67 23.61 -0.30
N ILE A 143 14.37 22.49 -0.20
CA ILE A 143 15.80 22.44 -0.41
C ILE A 143 15.98 22.24 -1.90
N VAL A 144 16.25 23.34 -2.62
CA VAL A 144 16.71 23.33 -4.02
C VAL A 144 18.20 23.01 -4.01
#